data_0ed57bfb68090bdb1f5662fa575e4752
#
_entry.id   0ed57bfb68090bdb1f5662fa575e4752
#
_cell.length_a   1.000
_cell.length_b   1.000
_cell.length_c   1.000
_cell.angle_alpha   90.00
_cell.angle_beta   90.00
_cell.angle_gamma   90.00
#
_symmetry.space_group_name_H-M   'P 1'
#
loop_
_entity.id
_entity.type
_entity.pdbx_description
1 polymer ?
#
loop_
_entity_poly.entity_id
_entity_poly.type
_entity_poly.pdbx_seq_one_letter_code
_entity_poly.pdbx_strand_id
1 'polypeptide(L)'
;MDVPALEGCLIINLGDLMELWTSGRWVSTLHRVVAKPNQAQRKGLAFFHQPNWEAKITPNGSGGHNSVVSCPYLMEKFKSTNA
;
A
#
# COMPACT_ATOMS: atom_id res chain seq x y z
N MET A 1 -13.94 6.49 6.86
CA MET A 1 -13.43 6.71 8.23
C MET A 1 -12.27 7.69 8.18
N ASP A 2 -12.29 8.70 9.00
CA ASP A 2 -11.18 9.66 9.07
C ASP A 2 -10.08 9.12 9.97
N VAL A 3 -8.84 9.36 9.58
CA VAL A 3 -7.68 8.99 10.38
C VAL A 3 -7.22 10.22 11.14
N PRO A 4 -7.23 10.19 12.48
CA PRO A 4 -6.80 11.35 13.27
C PRO A 4 -5.29 11.54 13.22
N ALA A 5 -4.85 12.79 13.31
CA ALA A 5 -3.44 13.11 13.48
C ALA A 5 -3.09 13.04 14.96
N LEU A 6 -2.30 12.03 15.34
CA LEU A 6 -1.88 11.84 16.73
C LEU A 6 -0.39 12.15 16.84
N GLU A 7 -0.04 13.03 17.75
CA GLU A 7 1.35 13.40 17.99
C GLU A 7 2.17 12.18 18.43
N GLY A 8 3.37 12.04 17.90
CA GLY A 8 4.25 10.93 18.23
C GLY A 8 3.87 9.60 17.61
N CYS A 9 2.89 9.58 16.69
CA CYS A 9 2.42 8.35 16.07
C CYS A 9 2.72 8.32 14.59
N LEU A 10 2.82 7.10 14.05
CA LEU A 10 2.91 6.84 12.63
C LEU A 10 1.62 6.18 12.16
N ILE A 11 1.19 6.52 10.95
CA ILE A 11 0.06 5.86 10.32
C ILE A 11 0.61 4.79 9.39
N ILE A 12 0.18 3.54 9.59
CA ILE A 12 0.62 2.42 8.76
C ILE A 12 -0.56 1.95 7.91
N ASN A 13 -0.34 1.92 6.60
CA ASN A 13 -1.31 1.39 5.64
C ASN A 13 -0.73 0.16 4.96
N LEU A 14 -1.56 -0.86 4.80
CA LEU A 14 -1.19 -2.06 4.06
C LEU A 14 -1.43 -1.82 2.58
N GLY A 15 -0.46 -2.21 1.76
CA GLY A 15 -0.55 -2.04 0.32
C GLY A 15 -1.02 -3.31 -0.40
N ASP A 16 -1.19 -3.19 -1.72
CA ASP A 16 -1.68 -4.28 -2.56
C ASP A 16 -0.76 -5.50 -2.55
N LEU A 17 0.56 -5.28 -2.45
CA LEU A 17 1.51 -6.39 -2.42
C LEU A 17 1.36 -7.22 -1.15
N MET A 18 1.15 -6.57 -0.01
CA MET A 18 0.93 -7.28 1.25
C MET A 18 -0.42 -8.00 1.25
N GLU A 19 -1.44 -7.43 0.64
CA GLU A 19 -2.72 -8.11 0.45
C GLU A 19 -2.55 -9.38 -0.36
N LEU A 20 -1.81 -9.32 -1.46
CA LEU A 20 -1.50 -10.50 -2.27
C LEU A 20 -0.71 -11.52 -1.47
N TRP A 21 0.34 -11.08 -0.78
CA TRP A 21 1.23 -11.97 -0.04
C TRP A 21 0.49 -12.75 1.05
N THR A 22 -0.44 -12.10 1.71
CA THR A 22 -1.23 -12.74 2.78
C THR A 22 -2.48 -13.43 2.25
N SER A 23 -2.62 -13.58 0.93
CA SER A 23 -3.79 -14.18 0.28
C SER A 23 -5.11 -13.53 0.69
N GLY A 24 -5.10 -12.19 0.77
CA GLY A 24 -6.28 -11.42 1.13
C GLY A 24 -6.58 -11.35 2.63
N ARG A 25 -5.73 -11.96 3.46
CA ARG A 25 -5.91 -11.92 4.91
C ARG A 25 -5.74 -10.51 5.46
N TRP A 26 -4.78 -9.77 4.92
CA TRP A 26 -4.57 -8.36 5.20
C TRP A 26 -5.00 -7.58 3.95
N VAL A 27 -5.84 -6.60 4.14
CA VAL A 27 -6.52 -5.93 3.02
C VAL A 27 -5.92 -4.56 2.77
N SER A 28 -5.69 -4.25 1.49
CA SER A 28 -5.29 -2.92 1.06
C SER A 28 -6.53 -2.04 1.01
N THR A 29 -6.65 -1.14 1.96
CA THR A 29 -7.82 -0.28 2.09
C THR A 29 -7.69 0.94 1.19
N LEU A 30 -8.73 1.21 0.40
CA LEU A 30 -8.81 2.43 -0.38
C LEU A 30 -8.79 3.65 0.56
N HIS A 31 -7.93 4.60 0.25
CA HIS A 31 -7.79 5.80 1.05
C HIS A 31 -7.40 6.98 0.15
N ARG A 32 -7.66 8.17 0.63
CA ARG A 32 -7.29 9.39 -0.07
C ARG A 32 -7.07 10.51 0.94
N VAL A 33 -6.41 11.56 0.49
CA VAL A 33 -6.27 12.80 1.25
C VAL A 33 -7.37 13.76 0.79
N VAL A 34 -8.13 14.27 1.75
CA VAL A 34 -9.21 15.22 1.47
C VAL A 34 -8.76 16.60 1.91
N ALA A 35 -8.83 17.57 0.98
CA ALA A 35 -8.59 18.96 1.30
C ALA A 35 -9.87 19.54 1.90
N LYS A 36 -9.77 20.13 3.11
CA LYS A 36 -10.88 20.76 3.80
C LYS A 36 -10.73 22.28 3.75
N PRO A 37 -11.81 23.05 3.54
CA PRO A 37 -11.73 24.49 3.59
C PRO A 37 -11.37 24.97 5.00
N ASN A 38 -10.65 26.09 5.07
CA ASN A 38 -10.23 26.74 6.31
C ASN A 38 -9.33 25.88 7.20
N GLN A 39 -8.71 24.86 6.62
CA GLN A 39 -7.77 24.03 7.35
C GLN A 39 -6.36 24.63 7.25
N ALA A 40 -5.61 24.60 8.38
CA ALA A 40 -4.22 25.03 8.37
C ALA A 40 -3.39 24.15 7.44
N GLN A 41 -2.33 24.75 6.88
CA GLN A 41 -1.39 24.00 6.05
C GLN A 41 -0.78 22.85 6.85
N ARG A 42 -0.75 21.66 6.27
CA ARG A 42 -0.09 20.52 6.86
C ARG A 42 0.87 19.88 5.90
N LYS A 43 1.86 19.20 6.44
CA LYS A 43 2.82 18.45 5.64
C LYS A 43 2.71 16.97 6.00
N GLY A 44 2.89 16.12 5.02
CA GLY A 44 2.95 14.69 5.22
C GLY A 44 4.23 14.14 4.63
N LEU A 45 4.76 13.11 5.24
CA LEU A 45 5.92 12.37 4.74
C LEU A 45 5.52 10.93 4.56
N ALA A 46 5.54 10.47 3.31
CA ALA A 46 5.18 9.09 3.00
C ALA A 46 6.45 8.26 2.84
N PHE A 47 6.48 7.12 3.52
CA PHE A 47 7.54 6.14 3.37
C PHE A 47 6.96 4.84 2.82
N PHE A 48 7.41 4.44 1.64
CA PHE A 48 6.97 3.22 0.99
C PHE A 48 7.97 2.11 1.23
N HIS A 49 7.66 1.24 2.17
CA HIS A 49 8.49 0.08 2.44
C HIS A 49 8.19 -1.00 1.41
N GLN A 50 9.20 -1.39 0.68
CA GLN A 50 9.04 -2.35 -0.41
C GLN A 50 10.13 -3.40 -0.37
N PRO A 51 9.86 -4.63 -0.83
CA PRO A 51 10.90 -5.63 -1.00
C PRO A 51 11.84 -5.25 -2.15
N ASN A 52 12.93 -6.00 -2.29
CA ASN A 52 13.84 -5.79 -3.40
C ASN A 52 13.10 -5.82 -4.74
N TRP A 53 13.64 -5.10 -5.72
CA TRP A 53 13.05 -4.95 -7.04
C TRP A 53 12.67 -6.29 -7.67
N GLU A 54 13.54 -7.28 -7.52
CA GLU A 54 13.40 -8.61 -8.13
C GLU A 54 12.81 -9.65 -7.17
N ALA A 55 12.35 -9.23 -6.00
CA ALA A 55 11.81 -10.16 -5.02
C ALA A 55 10.57 -10.85 -5.56
N LYS A 56 10.56 -12.17 -5.45
CA LYS A 56 9.42 -12.99 -5.82
C LYS A 56 8.50 -13.13 -4.63
N ILE A 57 7.27 -12.69 -4.78
CA ILE A 57 6.26 -12.75 -3.72
C ILE A 57 5.29 -13.88 -4.04
N THR A 58 5.22 -14.84 -3.15
CA THR A 58 4.34 -16.00 -3.29
C THR A 58 3.23 -15.91 -2.26
N PRO A 59 1.96 -15.87 -2.68
CA PRO A 59 0.86 -15.82 -1.71
C PRO A 59 0.88 -17.00 -0.75
N ASN A 60 0.64 -16.72 0.53
CA ASN A 60 0.60 -17.76 1.55
C ASN A 60 -0.51 -18.77 1.24
N GLY A 61 -0.19 -20.05 1.38
CA GLY A 61 -1.14 -21.13 1.14
C GLY A 61 -1.37 -21.47 -0.32
N SER A 62 -0.66 -20.83 -1.26
CA SER A 62 -0.84 -21.09 -2.69
C SER A 62 -0.02 -22.26 -3.20
N GLY A 63 0.88 -22.81 -2.39
CA GLY A 63 1.78 -23.88 -2.83
C GLY A 63 2.80 -23.44 -3.88
N GLY A 64 3.14 -22.17 -3.92
CA GLY A 64 4.06 -21.63 -4.91
C GLY A 64 3.40 -21.13 -6.19
N HIS A 65 2.08 -21.22 -6.28
CA HIS A 65 1.31 -20.73 -7.43
C HIS A 65 1.00 -19.24 -7.30
N ASN A 66 0.76 -18.57 -8.43
CA ASN A 66 0.36 -17.17 -8.49
C ASN A 66 1.41 -16.19 -7.94
N SER A 67 2.69 -16.59 -8.00
CA SER A 67 3.77 -15.70 -7.59
C SER A 67 3.90 -14.51 -8.52
N VAL A 68 4.28 -13.36 -7.95
CA VAL A 68 4.56 -12.14 -8.73
C VAL A 68 5.96 -11.63 -8.38
N VAL A 69 6.55 -10.89 -9.31
CA VAL A 69 7.80 -10.17 -9.05
C VAL A 69 7.44 -8.76 -8.59
N SER A 70 8.08 -8.30 -7.53
CA SER A 70 7.70 -7.07 -6.81
C SER A 70 7.55 -5.87 -7.74
N CYS A 71 8.59 -5.50 -8.47
CA CYS A 71 8.55 -4.26 -9.24
C CYS A 71 7.60 -4.31 -10.43
N PRO A 72 7.61 -5.32 -11.30
CA PRO A 72 6.64 -5.40 -12.38
C PRO A 72 5.19 -5.35 -11.90
N TYR A 73 4.91 -5.98 -10.77
CA TYR A 73 3.57 -5.94 -10.18
C TYR A 73 3.17 -4.52 -9.77
N LEU A 74 4.06 -3.80 -9.09
CA LEU A 74 3.81 -2.43 -8.66
C LEU A 74 3.67 -1.47 -9.84
N MET A 75 4.49 -1.63 -10.87
CA MET A 75 4.39 -0.81 -12.07
C MET A 75 3.07 -1.00 -12.79
N GLU A 76 2.57 -2.21 -12.84
CA GLU A 76 1.26 -2.50 -13.41
C GLU A 76 0.15 -1.82 -12.60
N LYS A 77 0.23 -1.86 -11.28
CA LYS A 77 -0.71 -1.16 -10.40
C LYS A 77 -0.70 0.35 -10.62
N PHE A 78 0.48 0.95 -10.77
CA PHE A 78 0.57 2.38 -11.07
C PHE A 78 -0.08 2.72 -12.39
N LYS A 79 0.10 1.91 -13.42
CA LYS A 79 -0.54 2.12 -14.71
C LYS A 79 -2.07 2.07 -14.60
N SER A 80 -2.61 1.12 -13.87
CA SER A 80 -4.05 1.00 -13.70
C SER A 80 -4.63 2.17 -12.90
N THR A 81 -3.86 2.73 -11.96
CA THR A 81 -4.29 3.85 -11.12
C THR A 81 -4.25 5.16 -11.90
N ASN A 82 -3.29 5.32 -12.80
CA ASN A 82 -3.08 6.57 -13.55
C ASN A 82 -3.69 6.54 -14.94
N ALA A 83 -4.47 5.54 -15.26
CA ALA A 83 -5.11 5.40 -16.56
C ALA A 83 -6.24 6.41 -16.76
#